data_af2ef01807e848712f5c147c5dc8748d
#
_entry.id   af2ef01807e848712f5c147c5dc8748d
#
_cell.length_a   1.000
_cell.length_b   1.000
_cell.length_c   1.000
_cell.angle_alpha   90.00
_cell.angle_beta   90.00
_cell.angle_gamma   90.00
#
_symmetry.space_group_name_H-M   'P 1'
#
loop_
_entity.id
_entity.type
_entity.pdbx_description
1 polymer ?
#
loop_
_entity_poly.entity_id
_entity_poly.type
_entity_poly.pdbx_seq_one_letter_code
_entity_poly.pdbx_strand_id
1 'polypeptide(L)'
;MLRTSHGSTAIVPFALCCLVAVLLASPSALSQSPTQSPDEAAIIRGVDAAVHHRVDSIAGYTVTETYKLFRGSELTKPAAEMTILTTYARETGKSYQILSEDGSHILRSAVFSPLLDNERRINQPGNVEASWVVSANYDMHLQPGGPQSINGRDCYALAIHPRQKAPNLIEGTIWVDVHDYSIVKIEGHGSRSATWIAAPSQVMRVYEPIDGFAMATHAKAVTQSDLFGPTTVTIDYTGYQIRLLPQR
;
A
#
# COMPACT_ATOMS: atom_id res chain seq x y z
N MET A 1 -88.26 24.69 43.27
CA MET A 1 -88.44 24.96 44.69
C MET A 1 -87.06 25.43 45.23
N LEU A 2 -87.09 26.68 45.64
CA LEU A 2 -86.45 27.28 46.79
C LEU A 2 -84.88 27.18 46.81
N ARG A 3 -84.25 28.24 46.68
CA ARG A 3 -84.09 29.51 47.44
C ARG A 3 -82.66 29.57 48.03
N THR A 4 -81.94 30.62 47.61
CA THR A 4 -81.28 31.68 48.42
C THR A 4 -80.12 31.25 49.30
N SER A 5 -79.13 32.04 49.56
CA SER A 5 -78.80 33.48 49.45
C SER A 5 -77.42 33.74 49.91
N HIS A 6 -76.87 34.80 49.43
CA HIS A 6 -75.99 35.81 50.05
C HIS A 6 -74.82 35.44 50.93
N GLY A 7 -73.74 36.12 50.66
CA GLY A 7 -72.69 36.44 51.60
C GLY A 7 -71.45 37.05 50.95
N SER A 8 -71.55 38.39 50.78
CA SER A 8 -70.45 39.27 50.41
C SER A 8 -69.50 39.45 51.58
N THR A 9 -68.22 39.45 51.37
CA THR A 9 -67.29 40.43 52.03
C THR A 9 -65.93 40.38 51.30
N ALA A 10 -65.55 41.58 50.91
CA ALA A 10 -64.24 41.97 50.41
C ALA A 10 -63.19 41.93 51.48
N ILE A 11 -61.94 41.70 51.17
CA ILE A 11 -60.76 42.41 51.60
C ILE A 11 -59.56 42.09 50.67
N VAL A 12 -58.94 43.17 50.17
CA VAL A 12 -57.75 43.36 49.37
C VAL A 12 -56.52 43.26 50.32
N PRO A 13 -55.29 43.34 49.84
CA PRO A 13 -54.42 42.63 48.92
C PRO A 13 -53.12 42.07 49.54
N PHE A 14 -52.47 41.18 48.93
CA PHE A 14 -51.01 41.11 49.11
C PHE A 14 -50.35 40.61 47.81
N ALA A 15 -49.62 41.56 47.21
CA ALA A 15 -48.76 41.31 46.08
C ALA A 15 -47.59 40.41 46.51
N LEU A 16 -47.47 39.24 45.93
CA LEU A 16 -46.23 38.45 46.01
C LEU A 16 -45.71 38.23 44.59
N CYS A 17 -44.69 39.01 44.31
CA CYS A 17 -43.93 39.00 43.06
C CYS A 17 -43.13 37.70 42.96
N CYS A 18 -43.61 36.65 42.27
CA CYS A 18 -42.81 35.52 41.91
C CYS A 18 -41.99 35.80 40.66
N LEU A 19 -40.71 36.16 40.88
CA LEU A 19 -39.68 36.20 39.83
C LEU A 19 -39.43 34.78 39.32
N VAL A 20 -40.00 34.44 38.16
CA VAL A 20 -39.66 33.23 37.41
C VAL A 20 -38.36 33.53 36.69
N ALA A 21 -37.24 33.06 37.26
CA ALA A 21 -35.95 33.05 36.57
C ALA A 21 -36.00 31.98 35.49
N VAL A 22 -36.23 32.40 34.25
CA VAL A 22 -36.05 31.54 33.07
C VAL A 22 -34.55 31.35 32.85
N LEU A 23 -34.03 30.21 33.31
CA LEU A 23 -32.69 29.74 32.97
C LEU A 23 -32.67 29.40 31.45
N LEU A 24 -32.20 30.34 30.65
CA LEU A 24 -31.84 30.10 29.26
C LEU A 24 -30.63 29.16 29.27
N ALA A 25 -30.88 27.84 29.20
CA ALA A 25 -29.86 26.83 28.88
C ALA A 25 -29.43 27.05 27.40
N SER A 26 -28.33 27.75 27.20
CA SER A 26 -27.67 27.80 25.90
C SER A 26 -27.21 26.42 25.52
N PRO A 27 -27.62 25.84 24.36
CA PRO A 27 -27.01 24.61 23.87
C PRO A 27 -25.55 24.92 23.59
N SER A 28 -24.64 24.32 24.36
CA SER A 28 -23.21 24.29 24.04
C SER A 28 -23.10 23.52 22.69
N ALA A 29 -22.97 24.28 21.61
CA ALA A 29 -22.58 23.71 20.33
C ALA A 29 -21.18 23.08 20.53
N LEU A 30 -21.15 21.75 20.58
CA LEU A 30 -19.92 20.99 20.46
C LEU A 30 -19.32 21.40 19.11
N SER A 31 -18.33 22.31 19.14
CA SER A 31 -17.47 22.57 18.00
C SER A 31 -16.80 21.26 17.63
N GLN A 32 -17.35 20.58 16.64
CA GLN A 32 -16.62 19.55 15.94
C GLN A 32 -15.45 20.27 15.28
N SER A 33 -14.25 20.06 15.83
CA SER A 33 -13.02 20.47 15.15
C SER A 33 -13.10 19.91 13.74
N PRO A 34 -12.91 20.69 12.68
CA PRO A 34 -12.86 20.16 11.33
C PRO A 34 -11.80 19.07 11.34
N THR A 35 -12.18 17.85 10.96
CA THR A 35 -11.25 16.75 10.73
C THR A 35 -10.29 17.26 9.66
N GLN A 36 -9.11 17.68 10.08
CA GLN A 36 -8.10 18.26 9.20
C GLN A 36 -7.76 17.17 8.19
N SER A 37 -8.04 17.42 6.92
CA SER A 37 -7.64 16.50 5.85
C SER A 37 -6.15 16.23 6.00
N PRO A 38 -5.71 14.97 5.87
CA PRO A 38 -4.30 14.64 5.96
C PRO A 38 -3.48 15.51 5.01
N ASP A 39 -2.35 16.04 5.47
CA ASP A 39 -1.44 16.83 4.63
C ASP A 39 -0.76 15.88 3.62
N GLU A 40 -1.20 15.93 2.36
CA GLU A 40 -0.65 15.14 1.26
C GLU A 40 0.87 15.28 1.16
N ALA A 41 1.38 16.50 1.28
CA ALA A 41 2.83 16.74 1.19
C ALA A 41 3.58 16.11 2.38
N ALA A 42 2.99 16.06 3.57
CA ALA A 42 3.58 15.39 4.72
C ALA A 42 3.62 13.88 4.53
N ILE A 43 2.54 13.29 3.98
CA ILE A 43 2.47 11.85 3.67
C ILE A 43 3.54 11.49 2.64
N ILE A 44 3.64 12.24 1.54
CA ILE A 44 4.64 11.99 0.48
C ILE A 44 6.06 12.07 1.04
N ARG A 45 6.37 13.09 1.86
CA ARG A 45 7.67 13.18 2.54
C ARG A 45 7.92 11.99 3.47
N GLY A 46 6.87 11.51 4.16
CA GLY A 46 6.94 10.30 4.99
C GLY A 46 7.30 9.06 4.17
N VAL A 47 6.66 8.87 3.01
CA VAL A 47 6.99 7.77 2.08
C VAL A 47 8.44 7.84 1.63
N ASP A 48 8.91 9.01 1.19
CA ASP A 48 10.29 9.21 0.79
C ASP A 48 11.25 8.83 1.94
N ALA A 49 10.98 9.31 3.15
CA ALA A 49 11.78 9.02 4.32
C ALA A 49 11.80 7.51 4.67
N ALA A 50 10.65 6.83 4.59
CA ALA A 50 10.55 5.39 4.87
C ALA A 50 11.32 4.55 3.84
N VAL A 51 11.22 4.92 2.54
CA VAL A 51 12.00 4.25 1.48
C VAL A 51 13.49 4.48 1.68
N HIS A 52 13.92 5.73 1.91
CA HIS A 52 15.34 6.05 2.16
C HIS A 52 15.86 5.34 3.42
N HIS A 53 15.10 5.34 4.53
CA HIS A 53 15.48 4.63 5.73
C HIS A 53 15.78 3.15 5.46
N ARG A 54 14.91 2.46 4.71
CA ARG A 54 15.13 1.06 4.33
C ARG A 54 16.38 0.89 3.47
N VAL A 55 16.53 1.67 2.40
CA VAL A 55 17.64 1.50 1.46
C VAL A 55 18.98 1.96 2.06
N ASP A 56 18.97 2.93 2.97
CA ASP A 56 20.19 3.44 3.62
C ASP A 56 20.63 2.60 4.81
N SER A 57 19.73 1.79 5.39
CA SER A 57 20.05 0.93 6.52
C SER A 57 20.51 -0.47 6.10
N ILE A 58 20.01 -1.00 4.98
CA ILE A 58 20.25 -2.37 4.55
C ILE A 58 21.54 -2.46 3.70
N ALA A 59 22.54 -3.18 4.21
CA ALA A 59 23.74 -3.54 3.45
C ALA A 59 23.50 -4.68 2.47
N GLY A 60 22.60 -5.61 2.81
CA GLY A 60 22.23 -6.73 1.97
C GLY A 60 21.24 -7.65 2.66
N TYR A 61 20.72 -8.61 1.93
CA TYR A 61 19.84 -9.66 2.46
C TYR A 61 19.92 -10.93 1.63
N THR A 62 19.49 -12.04 2.21
CA THR A 62 19.10 -13.24 1.49
C THR A 62 17.62 -13.51 1.67
N VAL A 63 16.98 -14.14 0.68
CA VAL A 63 15.57 -14.52 0.70
C VAL A 63 15.33 -15.70 -0.24
N THR A 64 14.45 -16.62 0.17
CA THR A 64 13.97 -17.68 -0.72
C THR A 64 12.75 -17.16 -1.47
N GLU A 65 12.79 -17.22 -2.79
CA GLU A 65 11.72 -16.80 -3.68
C GLU A 65 11.16 -18.03 -4.41
N THR A 66 9.84 -18.25 -4.31
CA THR A 66 9.13 -19.32 -5.03
C THR A 66 8.27 -18.72 -6.13
N TYR A 67 8.66 -18.98 -7.37
CA TYR A 67 7.98 -18.53 -8.58
C TYR A 67 7.02 -19.61 -9.06
N LYS A 68 5.76 -19.23 -9.31
CA LYS A 68 4.75 -20.11 -9.92
C LYS A 68 4.13 -19.44 -11.13
N LEU A 69 4.03 -20.18 -12.24
CA LEU A 69 3.42 -19.72 -13.47
C LEU A 69 2.16 -20.53 -13.76
N PHE A 70 1.05 -19.82 -13.96
CA PHE A 70 -0.24 -20.39 -14.30
C PHE A 70 -0.66 -19.90 -15.69
N ARG A 71 -1.35 -20.76 -16.45
CA ARG A 71 -1.91 -20.44 -17.77
C ARG A 71 -3.43 -20.55 -17.73
N GLY A 72 -4.10 -19.61 -18.36
CA GLY A 72 -5.56 -19.52 -18.31
C GLY A 72 -6.07 -18.96 -16.98
N SER A 73 -7.31 -19.28 -16.64
CA SER A 73 -7.99 -18.78 -15.43
C SER A 73 -7.78 -19.65 -14.19
N GLU A 74 -7.22 -20.85 -14.35
CA GLU A 74 -7.00 -21.76 -13.23
C GLU A 74 -5.67 -21.47 -12.53
N LEU A 75 -5.73 -21.28 -11.20
CA LEU A 75 -4.57 -20.95 -10.36
C LEU A 75 -4.25 -22.06 -9.33
N THR A 76 -4.78 -23.28 -9.51
CA THR A 76 -4.58 -24.38 -8.55
C THR A 76 -3.34 -25.20 -8.85
N LYS A 77 -3.00 -25.39 -10.13
CA LYS A 77 -1.84 -26.18 -10.57
C LYS A 77 -0.93 -25.31 -11.45
N PRO A 78 0.27 -24.98 -10.99
CA PRO A 78 1.22 -24.24 -11.80
C PRO A 78 1.69 -25.07 -13.01
N ALA A 79 1.84 -24.43 -14.15
CA ALA A 79 2.41 -25.00 -15.36
C ALA A 79 3.95 -25.05 -15.30
N ALA A 80 4.55 -24.19 -14.49
CA ALA A 80 5.97 -24.17 -14.16
C ALA A 80 6.17 -23.59 -12.78
N GLU A 81 7.18 -24.10 -12.06
CA GLU A 81 7.58 -23.63 -10.75
C GLU A 81 9.12 -23.57 -10.67
N MET A 82 9.64 -22.61 -9.89
CA MET A 82 11.06 -22.47 -9.63
C MET A 82 11.25 -21.85 -8.24
N THR A 83 12.11 -22.44 -7.44
CA THR A 83 12.54 -21.87 -6.15
C THR A 83 14.00 -21.45 -6.25
N ILE A 84 14.29 -20.26 -5.82
CA ILE A 84 15.65 -19.70 -5.83
C ILE A 84 16.02 -19.12 -4.47
N LEU A 85 17.31 -19.10 -4.17
CA LEU A 85 17.89 -18.26 -3.13
C LEU A 85 18.41 -16.99 -3.78
N THR A 86 17.79 -15.87 -3.46
CA THR A 86 18.24 -14.54 -3.87
C THR A 86 19.19 -13.99 -2.82
N THR A 87 20.33 -13.48 -3.27
CA THR A 87 21.26 -12.68 -2.46
C THR A 87 21.33 -11.27 -3.04
N TYR A 88 21.05 -10.28 -2.21
CA TYR A 88 21.25 -8.87 -2.53
C TYR A 88 22.39 -8.31 -1.70
N ALA A 89 23.28 -7.57 -2.34
CA ALA A 89 24.27 -6.74 -1.66
C ALA A 89 24.31 -5.36 -2.35
N ARG A 90 24.40 -4.30 -1.56
CA ARG A 90 24.41 -2.93 -2.06
C ARG A 90 25.50 -2.69 -3.10
N GLU A 91 26.66 -3.31 -2.89
CA GLU A 91 27.86 -3.13 -3.73
C GLU A 91 27.80 -3.89 -5.06
N THR A 92 27.03 -4.99 -5.13
CA THR A 92 27.05 -5.90 -6.27
C THR A 92 25.67 -6.16 -6.90
N GLY A 93 24.59 -5.68 -6.26
CA GLY A 93 23.24 -5.93 -6.69
C GLY A 93 22.72 -7.32 -6.35
N LYS A 94 21.80 -7.87 -7.15
CA LYS A 94 21.17 -9.18 -6.94
C LYS A 94 21.91 -10.30 -7.68
N SER A 95 22.04 -11.45 -7.00
CA SER A 95 22.44 -12.73 -7.58
C SER A 95 21.47 -13.82 -7.15
N TYR A 96 21.42 -14.92 -7.91
CA TYR A 96 20.44 -16.00 -7.74
C TYR A 96 21.11 -17.37 -7.78
N GLN A 97 20.66 -18.25 -6.89
CA GLN A 97 20.96 -19.67 -6.93
C GLN A 97 19.65 -20.45 -7.07
N ILE A 98 19.51 -21.25 -8.10
CA ILE A 98 18.33 -22.12 -8.29
C ILE A 98 18.44 -23.26 -7.28
N LEU A 99 17.39 -23.42 -6.47
CA LEU A 99 17.28 -24.50 -5.48
C LEU A 99 16.46 -25.67 -6.02
N SER A 100 15.37 -25.38 -6.75
CA SER A 100 14.53 -26.42 -7.38
C SER A 100 13.78 -25.85 -8.57
N GLU A 101 13.42 -26.74 -9.47
CA GLU A 101 12.61 -26.45 -10.65
C GLU A 101 11.64 -27.61 -10.91
N ASP A 102 10.38 -27.27 -11.29
CA ASP A 102 9.36 -28.23 -11.68
C ASP A 102 8.52 -27.72 -12.86
N GLY A 103 7.77 -28.64 -13.51
CA GLY A 103 6.91 -28.35 -14.64
C GLY A 103 7.67 -28.04 -15.94
N SER A 104 7.09 -27.22 -16.81
CA SER A 104 7.57 -26.99 -18.18
C SER A 104 8.89 -26.20 -18.21
N HIS A 105 9.96 -26.83 -18.70
CA HIS A 105 11.24 -26.15 -18.94
C HIS A 105 11.11 -24.98 -19.93
N ILE A 106 10.30 -25.16 -21.00
CA ILE A 106 10.10 -24.11 -22.01
C ILE A 106 9.48 -22.85 -21.37
N LEU A 107 8.47 -23.03 -20.50
CA LEU A 107 7.82 -21.90 -19.81
C LEU A 107 8.77 -21.24 -18.80
N ARG A 108 9.57 -22.01 -18.07
CA ARG A 108 10.58 -21.45 -17.17
C ARG A 108 11.58 -20.58 -17.93
N SER A 109 12.15 -21.10 -19.00
CA SER A 109 13.11 -20.34 -19.83
C SER A 109 12.48 -19.12 -20.50
N ALA A 110 11.23 -19.22 -20.95
CA ALA A 110 10.56 -18.11 -21.65
C ALA A 110 10.07 -17.01 -20.72
N VAL A 111 9.77 -17.31 -19.44
CA VAL A 111 9.15 -16.36 -18.50
C VAL A 111 10.07 -16.04 -17.33
N PHE A 112 10.59 -17.04 -16.61
CA PHE A 112 11.35 -16.77 -15.39
C PHE A 112 12.77 -16.26 -15.68
N SER A 113 13.46 -16.79 -16.72
CA SER A 113 14.81 -16.29 -17.05
C SER A 113 14.83 -14.80 -17.39
N PRO A 114 13.96 -14.28 -18.29
CA PRO A 114 13.89 -12.83 -18.53
C PRO A 114 13.50 -12.00 -17.31
N LEU A 115 12.63 -12.53 -16.43
CA LEU A 115 12.27 -11.89 -15.18
C LEU A 115 13.50 -11.71 -14.27
N LEU A 116 14.24 -12.80 -14.04
CA LEU A 116 15.46 -12.76 -13.21
C LEU A 116 16.54 -11.88 -13.81
N ASP A 117 16.73 -11.89 -15.12
CA ASP A 117 17.69 -11.00 -15.79
C ASP A 117 17.30 -9.55 -15.67
N ASN A 118 16.01 -9.21 -15.78
CA ASN A 118 15.51 -7.87 -15.54
C ASN A 118 15.71 -7.44 -14.09
N GLU A 119 15.35 -8.28 -13.12
CA GLU A 119 15.56 -8.03 -11.69
C GLU A 119 17.05 -7.81 -11.37
N ARG A 120 17.94 -8.63 -11.96
CA ARG A 120 19.38 -8.44 -11.80
C ARG A 120 19.84 -7.09 -12.35
N ARG A 121 19.36 -6.71 -13.53
CA ARG A 121 19.75 -5.46 -14.20
C ARG A 121 19.27 -4.22 -13.44
N ILE A 122 18.01 -4.18 -12.98
CA ILE A 122 17.46 -3.03 -12.26
C ILE A 122 18.03 -2.87 -10.85
N ASN A 123 18.52 -3.94 -10.25
CA ASN A 123 19.14 -3.93 -8.92
C ASN A 123 20.67 -3.75 -8.94
N GLN A 124 21.27 -3.46 -10.09
CA GLN A 124 22.67 -3.08 -10.15
C GLN A 124 22.91 -1.73 -9.50
N PRO A 125 24.07 -1.52 -8.85
CA PRO A 125 24.48 -0.20 -8.38
C PRO A 125 24.38 0.86 -9.50
N GLY A 126 23.80 2.00 -9.19
CA GLY A 126 23.54 3.08 -10.15
C GLY A 126 22.25 2.94 -10.98
N ASN A 127 21.59 1.77 -10.97
CA ASN A 127 20.29 1.58 -11.62
C ASN A 127 19.13 1.50 -10.62
N VAL A 128 19.41 1.04 -9.42
CA VAL A 128 18.37 0.69 -8.43
C VAL A 128 17.55 1.90 -7.98
N GLU A 129 18.19 3.08 -7.88
CA GLU A 129 17.53 4.32 -7.45
C GLU A 129 16.39 4.74 -8.38
N ALA A 130 16.54 4.51 -9.69
CA ALA A 130 15.51 4.80 -10.67
C ALA A 130 14.24 3.93 -10.52
N SER A 131 14.30 2.86 -9.74
CA SER A 131 13.17 1.96 -9.45
C SER A 131 12.49 2.24 -8.11
N TRP A 132 13.03 3.14 -7.27
CA TRP A 132 12.44 3.44 -5.97
C TRP A 132 11.11 4.19 -6.12
N VAL A 133 10.15 3.83 -5.28
CA VAL A 133 8.85 4.51 -5.22
C VAL A 133 9.00 5.71 -4.28
N VAL A 134 9.55 6.78 -4.83
CA VAL A 134 9.80 8.07 -4.16
C VAL A 134 9.33 9.22 -5.04
N SER A 135 9.10 10.38 -4.45
CA SER A 135 8.60 11.58 -5.16
C SER A 135 9.55 12.08 -6.25
N ALA A 136 10.84 11.74 -6.17
CA ALA A 136 11.81 12.02 -7.24
C ALA A 136 11.52 11.25 -8.53
N ASN A 137 10.93 10.05 -8.44
CA ASN A 137 10.64 9.17 -9.58
C ASN A 137 9.15 9.17 -9.96
N TYR A 138 8.25 9.62 -9.06
CA TYR A 138 6.81 9.53 -9.23
C TYR A 138 6.11 10.85 -8.88
N ASP A 139 5.09 11.20 -9.66
CA ASP A 139 4.04 12.09 -9.22
C ASP A 139 3.07 11.30 -8.35
N MET A 140 2.85 11.77 -7.12
CA MET A 140 2.04 11.08 -6.11
C MET A 140 0.89 11.98 -5.67
N HIS A 141 -0.32 11.42 -5.58
CA HIS A 141 -1.52 12.15 -5.15
C HIS A 141 -2.33 11.33 -4.17
N LEU A 142 -2.65 11.92 -3.02
CA LEU A 142 -3.50 11.30 -2.01
C LEU A 142 -4.90 11.07 -2.57
N GLN A 143 -5.39 9.84 -2.49
CA GLN A 143 -6.75 9.52 -2.92
C GLN A 143 -7.76 9.90 -1.83
N PRO A 144 -8.97 10.38 -2.22
CA PRO A 144 -10.03 10.68 -1.26
C PRO A 144 -10.53 9.41 -0.56
N GLY A 145 -11.13 9.56 0.63
CA GLY A 145 -11.75 8.46 1.37
C GLY A 145 -11.10 8.14 2.71
N GLY A 146 -9.98 8.79 3.04
CA GLY A 146 -9.28 8.57 4.31
C GLY A 146 -8.56 7.21 4.38
N PRO A 147 -8.08 6.81 5.58
CA PRO A 147 -7.37 5.55 5.75
C PRO A 147 -8.25 4.32 5.46
N GLN A 148 -7.63 3.31 4.85
CA GLN A 148 -8.24 2.01 4.52
C GLN A 148 -7.45 0.91 5.21
N SER A 149 -8.14 -0.15 5.68
CA SER A 149 -7.45 -1.29 6.27
C SER A 149 -6.91 -2.22 5.19
N ILE A 150 -5.59 -2.37 5.12
CA ILE A 150 -4.88 -3.27 4.20
C ILE A 150 -4.05 -4.24 5.04
N ASN A 151 -4.37 -5.53 4.97
CA ASN A 151 -3.69 -6.58 5.76
C ASN A 151 -3.64 -6.25 7.26
N GLY A 152 -4.72 -5.66 7.82
CA GLY A 152 -4.81 -5.29 9.23
C GLY A 152 -4.06 -4.01 9.63
N ARG A 153 -3.53 -3.25 8.67
CA ARG A 153 -2.85 -1.96 8.87
C ARG A 153 -3.71 -0.84 8.27
N ASP A 154 -3.87 0.26 8.98
CA ASP A 154 -4.54 1.45 8.46
C ASP A 154 -3.58 2.17 7.50
N CYS A 155 -4.04 2.41 6.27
CA CYS A 155 -3.19 2.91 5.19
C CYS A 155 -3.84 4.08 4.46
N TYR A 156 -3.04 5.07 4.11
CA TYR A 156 -3.39 6.04 3.08
C TYR A 156 -3.19 5.43 1.69
N ALA A 157 -4.10 5.72 0.75
CA ALA A 157 -3.97 5.34 -0.64
C ALA A 157 -3.44 6.54 -1.45
N LEU A 158 -2.33 6.35 -2.18
CA LEU A 158 -1.79 7.35 -3.09
C LEU A 158 -1.79 6.81 -4.52
N ALA A 159 -2.35 7.59 -5.45
CA ALA A 159 -2.14 7.36 -6.87
C ALA A 159 -0.68 7.69 -7.21
N ILE A 160 -0.03 6.83 -8.00
CA ILE A 160 1.34 7.01 -8.43
C ILE A 160 1.45 6.98 -9.96
N HIS A 161 2.11 7.99 -10.53
CA HIS A 161 2.41 8.09 -11.96
C HIS A 161 3.91 8.27 -12.15
N PRO A 162 4.59 7.32 -12.81
CA PRO A 162 6.03 7.46 -13.05
C PRO A 162 6.35 8.68 -13.89
N ARG A 163 7.36 9.47 -13.49
CA ARG A 163 7.86 10.62 -14.27
C ARG A 163 8.54 10.19 -15.57
N GLN A 164 8.98 8.93 -15.63
CA GLN A 164 9.56 8.31 -16.82
C GLN A 164 8.85 6.98 -17.11
N LYS A 165 8.70 6.62 -18.38
CA LYS A 165 8.09 5.34 -18.76
C LYS A 165 9.16 4.26 -18.91
N ALA A 166 9.06 3.22 -18.08
CA ALA A 166 9.93 2.05 -18.13
C ALA A 166 9.15 0.79 -17.74
N PRO A 167 9.50 -0.41 -18.25
CA PRO A 167 8.75 -1.64 -17.97
C PRO A 167 8.72 -2.05 -16.49
N ASN A 168 9.69 -1.60 -15.71
CA ASN A 168 9.81 -1.89 -14.27
C ASN A 168 9.15 -0.84 -13.37
N LEU A 169 8.62 0.25 -13.93
CA LEU A 169 7.89 1.26 -13.18
C LEU A 169 6.39 0.99 -13.27
N ILE A 170 5.69 1.21 -12.17
CA ILE A 170 4.26 0.89 -12.02
C ILE A 170 3.47 2.19 -11.99
N GLU A 171 2.41 2.25 -12.79
CA GLU A 171 1.38 3.27 -12.70
C GLU A 171 0.16 2.68 -12.02
N GLY A 172 -0.33 3.29 -10.93
CA GLY A 172 -1.41 2.72 -10.14
C GLY A 172 -1.55 3.33 -8.76
N THR A 173 -1.70 2.50 -7.74
CA THR A 173 -1.91 2.91 -6.35
C THR A 173 -0.90 2.24 -5.43
N ILE A 174 -0.37 3.01 -4.47
CA ILE A 174 0.32 2.47 -3.30
C ILE A 174 -0.53 2.71 -2.06
N TRP A 175 -0.48 1.77 -1.13
CA TRP A 175 -1.03 1.91 0.22
C TRP A 175 0.13 2.01 1.19
N VAL A 176 0.15 3.08 1.97
CA VAL A 176 1.21 3.38 2.94
C VAL A 176 0.62 3.46 4.33
N ASP A 177 1.28 2.88 5.30
CA ASP A 177 0.85 2.87 6.70
C ASP A 177 0.72 4.29 7.25
N VAL A 178 -0.30 4.54 8.06
CA VAL A 178 -0.56 5.89 8.60
C VAL A 178 0.45 6.31 9.67
N HIS A 179 1.20 5.38 10.28
CA HIS A 179 2.12 5.66 11.38
C HIS A 179 3.56 5.84 10.93
N ASP A 180 4.04 4.93 10.07
CA ASP A 180 5.45 4.89 9.65
C ASP A 180 5.67 5.20 8.16
N TYR A 181 4.57 5.40 7.41
CA TYR A 181 4.54 5.67 5.96
C TYR A 181 5.23 4.60 5.11
N SER A 182 5.52 3.44 5.67
CA SER A 182 6.06 2.32 4.91
C SER A 182 5.02 1.80 3.90
N ILE A 183 5.49 1.37 2.74
CA ILE A 183 4.62 0.80 1.71
C ILE A 183 4.14 -0.58 2.18
N VAL A 184 2.81 -0.78 2.21
CA VAL A 184 2.14 -2.03 2.58
C VAL A 184 1.72 -2.81 1.34
N LYS A 185 1.27 -2.11 0.30
CA LYS A 185 0.83 -2.71 -0.97
C LYS A 185 1.10 -1.77 -2.13
N ILE A 186 1.41 -2.34 -3.27
CA ILE A 186 1.41 -1.67 -4.58
C ILE A 186 0.48 -2.44 -5.50
N GLU A 187 -0.36 -1.74 -6.28
CA GLU A 187 -1.21 -2.34 -7.30
C GLU A 187 -1.34 -1.41 -8.49
N GLY A 188 -1.24 -1.95 -9.70
CA GLY A 188 -1.32 -1.17 -10.92
C GLY A 188 -0.86 -1.96 -12.13
N HIS A 189 -0.33 -1.26 -13.11
CA HIS A 189 0.22 -1.87 -14.32
C HIS A 189 1.60 -1.30 -14.63
N GLY A 190 2.39 -2.03 -15.40
CA GLY A 190 3.66 -1.52 -15.90
C GLY A 190 3.43 -0.24 -16.71
N SER A 191 4.20 0.80 -16.47
CA SER A 191 4.07 2.09 -17.20
C SER A 191 4.40 1.96 -18.69
N ARG A 192 4.98 0.83 -19.10
CA ARG A 192 5.27 0.45 -20.49
C ARG A 192 5.17 -1.08 -20.63
N SER A 193 4.65 -1.55 -21.77
CA SER A 193 4.70 -2.98 -22.12
C SER A 193 6.14 -3.47 -22.27
N ALA A 194 6.39 -4.70 -21.77
CA ALA A 194 7.67 -5.37 -22.00
C ALA A 194 7.88 -5.78 -23.46
N THR A 195 6.78 -6.01 -24.19
CA THR A 195 6.78 -6.35 -25.61
C THR A 195 5.70 -5.57 -26.37
N TRP A 196 5.85 -5.44 -27.69
CA TRP A 196 4.88 -4.76 -28.55
C TRP A 196 3.59 -5.53 -28.80
N ILE A 197 3.54 -6.84 -28.44
CA ILE A 197 2.40 -7.73 -28.66
C ILE A 197 1.59 -8.04 -27.39
N ALA A 198 2.01 -7.58 -26.22
CA ALA A 198 1.29 -7.81 -24.99
C ALA A 198 0.89 -6.49 -24.32
N ALA A 199 -0.31 -6.45 -23.75
CA ALA A 199 -0.69 -5.34 -22.87
C ALA A 199 0.26 -5.24 -21.66
N PRO A 200 0.40 -4.06 -21.03
CA PRO A 200 1.11 -3.94 -19.76
C PRO A 200 0.55 -4.92 -18.74
N SER A 201 1.44 -5.65 -18.04
CA SER A 201 1.01 -6.59 -17.01
C SER A 201 0.33 -5.85 -15.86
N GLN A 202 -0.80 -6.37 -15.38
CA GLN A 202 -1.35 -5.99 -14.08
C GLN A 202 -0.44 -6.58 -13.00
N VAL A 203 -0.01 -5.75 -12.06
CA VAL A 203 0.92 -6.15 -11.01
C VAL A 203 0.35 -5.81 -9.65
N MET A 204 0.63 -6.67 -8.68
CA MET A 204 0.36 -6.44 -7.27
C MET A 204 1.57 -6.92 -6.48
N ARG A 205 1.97 -6.16 -5.45
CA ARG A 205 3.02 -6.55 -4.52
C ARG A 205 2.60 -6.18 -3.10
N VAL A 206 2.80 -7.11 -2.18
CA VAL A 206 2.50 -6.95 -0.75
C VAL A 206 3.82 -6.89 0.01
N TYR A 207 3.86 -6.04 1.03
CA TYR A 207 5.00 -5.85 1.91
C TYR A 207 4.58 -6.05 3.36
N GLU A 208 5.46 -6.67 4.13
CA GLU A 208 5.28 -6.85 5.58
C GLU A 208 6.53 -6.36 6.31
N PRO A 209 6.38 -5.95 7.59
CA PRO A 209 7.53 -5.57 8.40
C PRO A 209 8.35 -6.82 8.76
N ILE A 210 9.61 -6.85 8.30
CA ILE A 210 10.60 -7.88 8.63
C ILE A 210 11.81 -7.14 9.19
N ASP A 211 12.17 -7.43 10.44
CA ASP A 211 13.24 -6.74 11.17
C ASP A 211 13.10 -5.20 11.14
N GLY A 212 11.85 -4.69 11.15
CA GLY A 212 11.54 -3.26 11.11
C GLY A 212 11.55 -2.62 9.73
N PHE A 213 11.73 -3.38 8.64
CA PHE A 213 11.72 -2.88 7.26
C PHE A 213 10.57 -3.47 6.45
N ALA A 214 9.93 -2.67 5.62
CA ALA A 214 8.92 -3.15 4.68
C ALA A 214 9.59 -3.98 3.57
N MET A 215 9.48 -5.31 3.69
CA MET A 215 10.02 -6.27 2.73
C MET A 215 8.90 -6.94 1.96
N ALA A 216 9.12 -7.23 0.65
CA ALA A 216 8.12 -7.91 -0.15
C ALA A 216 7.90 -9.34 0.35
N THR A 217 6.63 -9.74 0.54
CA THR A 217 6.26 -11.11 0.95
C THR A 217 5.49 -11.85 -0.13
N HIS A 218 4.80 -11.10 -1.00
CA HIS A 218 4.07 -11.66 -2.12
C HIS A 218 4.06 -10.71 -3.31
N ALA A 219 4.18 -11.26 -4.51
CA ALA A 219 3.96 -10.53 -5.75
C ALA A 219 3.13 -11.36 -6.73
N LYS A 220 2.32 -10.66 -7.55
CA LYS A 220 1.51 -11.27 -8.61
C LYS A 220 1.58 -10.37 -9.84
N ALA A 221 1.79 -10.97 -10.99
CA ALA A 221 1.69 -10.30 -12.28
C ALA A 221 0.76 -11.09 -13.19
N VAL A 222 -0.18 -10.40 -13.86
CA VAL A 222 -1.09 -10.97 -14.84
C VAL A 222 -0.86 -10.28 -16.18
N THR A 223 -0.47 -11.04 -17.18
CA THR A 223 -0.30 -10.55 -18.55
C THR A 223 -1.37 -11.16 -19.44
N GLN A 224 -2.07 -10.31 -20.20
CA GLN A 224 -3.01 -10.76 -21.22
C GLN A 224 -2.27 -10.88 -22.56
N SER A 225 -2.52 -12.00 -23.27
CA SER A 225 -2.04 -12.22 -24.62
C SER A 225 -3.18 -12.72 -25.47
N ASP A 226 -3.41 -12.09 -26.61
CA ASP A 226 -4.45 -12.50 -27.55
C ASP A 226 -4.21 -13.90 -28.12
N LEU A 227 -2.95 -14.33 -28.19
CA LEU A 227 -2.57 -15.63 -28.74
C LEU A 227 -2.59 -16.77 -27.72
N PHE A 228 -2.27 -16.50 -26.45
CA PHE A 228 -2.03 -17.53 -25.44
C PHE A 228 -2.95 -17.42 -24.22
N GLY A 229 -3.85 -16.42 -24.21
CA GLY A 229 -4.71 -16.13 -23.06
C GLY A 229 -3.93 -15.55 -21.86
N PRO A 230 -4.59 -15.44 -20.68
CA PRO A 230 -3.98 -14.89 -19.50
C PRO A 230 -2.84 -15.79 -18.99
N THR A 231 -1.74 -15.18 -18.61
CA THR A 231 -0.63 -15.82 -17.90
C THR A 231 -0.43 -15.12 -16.58
N THR A 232 -0.48 -15.86 -15.47
CA THR A 232 -0.27 -15.33 -14.12
C THR A 232 1.06 -15.87 -13.59
N VAL A 233 1.89 -14.97 -13.08
CA VAL A 233 3.08 -15.29 -12.29
C VAL A 233 2.86 -14.83 -10.86
N THR A 234 3.11 -15.71 -9.89
CA THR A 234 3.19 -15.34 -8.47
C THR A 234 4.59 -15.59 -7.96
N ILE A 235 5.00 -14.78 -6.99
CA ILE A 235 6.27 -14.92 -6.29
C ILE A 235 5.98 -14.81 -4.80
N ASP A 236 6.33 -15.84 -4.04
CA ASP A 236 6.28 -15.84 -2.59
C ASP A 236 7.70 -15.71 -2.04
N TYR A 237 7.90 -14.81 -1.07
CA TYR A 237 9.18 -14.49 -0.47
C TYR A 237 9.19 -14.96 0.97
N THR A 238 10.17 -15.79 1.34
CA THR A 238 10.28 -16.38 2.69
C THR A 238 11.72 -16.40 3.19
N GLY A 239 11.89 -16.44 4.52
CA GLY A 239 13.20 -16.66 5.12
C GLY A 239 14.21 -15.53 4.91
N TYR A 240 13.75 -14.28 4.97
CA TYR A 240 14.64 -13.12 4.93
C TYR A 240 15.71 -13.20 6.02
N GLN A 241 16.95 -12.91 5.63
CA GLN A 241 18.06 -12.65 6.54
C GLN A 241 18.67 -11.31 6.15
N ILE A 242 18.40 -10.28 6.96
CA ILE A 242 18.81 -8.90 6.66
C ILE A 242 20.14 -8.60 7.34
N ARG A 243 21.06 -7.99 6.60
CA ARG A 243 22.34 -7.47 7.08
C ARG A 243 22.30 -5.94 7.01
N LEU A 244 22.49 -5.30 8.14
CA LEU A 244 22.48 -3.84 8.25
C LEU A 244 23.86 -3.26 8.01
N LEU A 245 23.88 -2.00 7.58
CA LEU A 245 25.11 -1.19 7.58
C LEU A 245 25.52 -0.89 9.04
N PRO A 246 26.80 -0.78 9.34
CA PRO A 246 27.26 -0.30 10.64
C PRO A 246 26.67 1.09 10.92
N GLN A 247 26.07 1.26 12.09
CA GLN A 247 25.66 2.60 12.53
C GLN A 247 26.93 3.45 12.73
N ARG A 248 26.97 4.61 12.08
CA ARG A 248 28.04 5.59 12.25
C ARG A 248 27.81 6.46 13.46
#